data_621ae0be5508dd960732140e17395de4
#
_entry.id   621ae0be5508dd960732140e17395de4
#
_cell.length_a   1.000
_cell.length_b   1.000
_cell.length_c   1.000
_cell.angle_alpha   90.00
_cell.angle_beta   90.00
_cell.angle_gamma   90.00
#
_symmetry.space_group_name_H-M   'P 1'
#
loop_
_entity.id
_entity.type
_entity.pdbx_description
1 polymer ?
#
loop_
_entity_poly.entity_id
_entity_poly.type
_entity_poly.pdbx_seq_one_letter_code
_entity_poly.pdbx_strand_id
1 'polypeptide(L)'
;KFEDQLVQRDIDLMPYPIIKAKNGDAWVEAGGKQVAPPEISARVLHKMKQTAEDYLGTDVTEAVITVPAYFNDSQRQATKDAGKIAGLDVKRIINEPTAAALAYGLEKQQGDRKIAVYDLGGGTFDVSIIEIADVDGEHQFEVLSTNGDTFLGGEDFDRRLIDYLADEFKKDNGMDLRGDPLAMQR
;
A
#
# COMPACT_ATOMS: atom_id res chain seq x y z
N LYS A 1 5.58 6.54 -14.48
CA LYS A 1 5.53 6.45 -15.94
C LYS A 1 5.86 5.03 -16.39
N PHE A 2 5.37 4.61 -17.57
CA PHE A 2 5.59 3.24 -18.06
C PHE A 2 7.08 2.88 -18.17
N GLU A 3 7.93 3.82 -18.58
CA GLU A 3 9.39 3.60 -18.73
C GLU A 3 10.17 3.68 -17.40
N ASP A 4 9.49 3.85 -16.28
CA ASP A 4 10.13 3.85 -14.96
C ASP A 4 10.68 2.45 -14.64
N GLN A 5 11.89 2.40 -14.06
CA GLN A 5 12.56 1.13 -13.75
C GLN A 5 11.74 0.24 -12.79
N LEU A 6 11.03 0.84 -11.84
CA LEU A 6 10.15 0.09 -10.94
C LEU A 6 8.98 -0.53 -11.71
N VAL A 7 8.39 0.22 -12.64
CA VAL A 7 7.29 -0.30 -13.49
C VAL A 7 7.78 -1.44 -14.40
N GLN A 8 9.00 -1.32 -14.94
CA GLN A 8 9.58 -2.40 -15.76
C GLN A 8 9.80 -3.69 -14.95
N ARG A 9 10.16 -3.56 -13.68
CA ARG A 9 10.25 -4.71 -12.76
C ARG A 9 8.87 -5.30 -12.46
N ASP A 10 7.84 -4.44 -12.28
CA ASP A 10 6.46 -4.89 -12.05
C ASP A 10 5.91 -5.71 -13.22
N ILE A 11 6.26 -5.37 -14.47
CA ILE A 11 5.82 -6.10 -15.67
C ILE A 11 6.21 -7.58 -15.60
N ASP A 12 7.39 -7.88 -15.07
CA ASP A 12 7.89 -9.25 -14.94
C ASP A 12 7.29 -10.01 -13.76
N LEU A 13 6.79 -9.29 -12.75
CA LEU A 13 6.31 -9.87 -11.49
C LEU A 13 4.78 -10.03 -11.44
N MET A 14 4.04 -9.18 -12.16
CA MET A 14 2.58 -9.16 -12.04
C MET A 14 1.91 -10.18 -12.96
N PRO A 15 0.86 -10.86 -12.49
CA PRO A 15 0.13 -11.86 -13.29
C PRO A 15 -0.84 -11.24 -14.30
N TYR A 16 -0.82 -9.91 -14.47
CA TYR A 16 -1.67 -9.16 -15.40
C TYR A 16 -0.83 -8.20 -16.24
N PRO A 17 -1.26 -7.88 -17.47
CA PRO A 17 -0.52 -6.99 -18.35
C PRO A 17 -0.47 -5.54 -17.80
N ILE A 18 0.73 -4.98 -17.78
CA ILE A 18 0.95 -3.54 -17.60
C ILE A 18 1.24 -2.95 -18.98
N ILE A 19 0.50 -1.93 -19.37
CA ILE A 19 0.51 -1.36 -20.70
C ILE A 19 0.86 0.13 -20.68
N LYS A 20 1.41 0.63 -21.78
CA LYS A 20 1.72 2.04 -21.95
C LYS A 20 0.50 2.80 -22.48
N ALA A 21 -0.03 3.71 -21.69
CA ALA A 21 -1.09 4.61 -22.12
C ALA A 21 -0.59 5.68 -23.10
N LYS A 22 -1.50 6.34 -23.82
CA LYS A 22 -1.17 7.40 -24.82
C LYS A 22 -0.37 8.57 -24.23
N ASN A 23 -0.57 8.88 -22.96
CA ASN A 23 0.14 9.93 -22.20
C ASN A 23 1.47 9.45 -21.57
N GLY A 24 1.87 8.21 -21.86
CA GLY A 24 3.08 7.60 -21.33
C GLY A 24 2.97 7.07 -19.90
N ASP A 25 1.77 7.04 -19.32
CA ASP A 25 1.55 6.43 -18.01
C ASP A 25 1.51 4.90 -18.10
N ALA A 26 1.81 4.23 -17.00
CA ALA A 26 1.56 2.81 -16.84
C ALA A 26 0.09 2.59 -16.49
N TRP A 27 -0.60 1.81 -17.30
CA TRP A 27 -1.95 1.35 -17.05
C TRP A 27 -1.97 -0.16 -16.95
N VAL A 28 -3.04 -0.73 -16.43
CA VAL A 28 -3.21 -2.19 -16.35
C VAL A 28 -4.34 -2.63 -17.26
N GLU A 29 -4.25 -3.86 -17.75
CA GLU A 29 -5.34 -4.51 -18.47
C GLU A 29 -6.06 -5.47 -17.53
N ALA A 30 -7.34 -5.24 -17.29
CA ALA A 30 -8.16 -6.06 -16.42
C ALA A 30 -9.57 -6.25 -17.01
N GLY A 31 -10.01 -7.51 -17.14
CA GLY A 31 -11.35 -7.82 -17.68
C GLY A 31 -11.57 -7.30 -19.09
N GLY A 32 -10.53 -7.29 -19.94
CA GLY A 32 -10.57 -6.78 -21.31
C GLY A 32 -10.66 -5.25 -21.42
N LYS A 33 -10.37 -4.53 -20.33
CA LYS A 33 -10.37 -3.06 -20.29
C LYS A 33 -9.01 -2.54 -19.85
N GLN A 34 -8.62 -1.41 -20.40
CA GLN A 34 -7.46 -0.66 -19.98
C GLN A 34 -7.88 0.29 -18.84
N VAL A 35 -7.25 0.17 -17.70
CA VAL A 35 -7.63 0.87 -16.47
C VAL A 35 -6.43 1.62 -15.90
N ALA A 36 -6.65 2.88 -15.55
CA ALA A 36 -5.64 3.69 -14.90
C ALA A 36 -5.47 3.31 -13.41
N PRO A 37 -4.26 3.42 -12.83
CA PRO A 37 -4.04 3.13 -11.41
C PRO A 37 -5.01 3.83 -10.45
N PRO A 38 -5.37 5.12 -10.62
CA PRO A 38 -6.36 5.76 -9.75
C PRO A 38 -7.74 5.11 -9.78
N GLU A 39 -8.15 4.51 -10.90
CA GLU A 39 -9.43 3.78 -10.98
C GLU A 39 -9.38 2.47 -10.20
N ILE A 40 -8.24 1.78 -10.22
CA ILE A 40 -8.04 0.57 -9.38
C ILE A 40 -8.07 0.95 -7.91
N SER A 41 -7.32 1.97 -7.52
CA SER A 41 -7.33 2.49 -6.15
C SER A 41 -8.73 2.92 -5.70
N ALA A 42 -9.50 3.54 -6.59
CA ALA A 42 -10.87 3.93 -6.32
C ALA A 42 -11.78 2.74 -6.02
N ARG A 43 -11.58 1.61 -6.67
CA ARG A 43 -12.35 0.37 -6.36
C ARG A 43 -12.07 -0.14 -4.95
N VAL A 44 -10.80 -0.08 -4.52
CA VAL A 44 -10.41 -0.43 -3.14
C VAL A 44 -11.06 0.54 -2.15
N LEU A 45 -10.94 1.85 -2.39
CA LEU A 45 -11.55 2.88 -1.53
C LEU A 45 -13.08 2.77 -1.49
N HIS A 46 -13.73 2.45 -2.61
CA HIS A 46 -15.17 2.20 -2.65
C HIS A 46 -15.56 0.99 -1.78
N LYS A 47 -14.77 -0.09 -1.83
CA LYS A 47 -14.99 -1.25 -0.95
C LYS A 47 -14.82 -0.89 0.53
N MET A 48 -13.82 -0.08 0.86
CA MET A 48 -13.62 0.39 2.23
C MET A 48 -14.75 1.29 2.70
N LYS A 49 -15.22 2.21 1.84
CA LYS A 49 -16.39 3.05 2.07
C LYS A 49 -17.61 2.19 2.39
N GLN A 50 -17.93 1.21 1.53
CA GLN A 50 -19.07 0.32 1.73
C GLN A 50 -18.95 -0.48 3.03
N THR A 51 -17.77 -0.99 3.35
CA THR A 51 -17.54 -1.70 4.61
C THR A 51 -17.80 -0.81 5.84
N ALA A 52 -17.40 0.46 5.77
CA ALA A 52 -17.67 1.42 6.83
C ALA A 52 -19.15 1.77 6.94
N GLU A 53 -19.84 1.95 5.81
CA GLU A 53 -21.29 2.21 5.77
C GLU A 53 -22.10 1.02 6.33
N ASP A 54 -21.72 -0.20 5.97
CA ASP A 54 -22.35 -1.42 6.49
C ASP A 54 -22.19 -1.53 8.03
N TYR A 55 -21.00 -1.17 8.54
CA TYR A 55 -20.73 -1.22 9.98
C TYR A 55 -21.40 -0.10 10.75
N LEU A 56 -21.41 1.13 10.23
CA LEU A 56 -21.95 2.31 10.90
C LEU A 56 -23.48 2.46 10.72
N GLY A 57 -24.06 1.82 9.70
CA GLY A 57 -25.47 1.94 9.35
C GLY A 57 -25.87 3.33 8.81
N THR A 58 -24.88 4.07 8.27
CA THR A 58 -25.09 5.41 7.72
C THR A 58 -24.12 5.67 6.56
N ASP A 59 -24.45 6.64 5.71
CA ASP A 59 -23.60 7.03 4.60
C ASP A 59 -22.25 7.60 5.08
N VAL A 60 -21.16 7.20 4.43
CA VAL A 60 -19.82 7.74 4.64
C VAL A 60 -19.43 8.60 3.44
N THR A 61 -19.36 9.90 3.65
CA THR A 61 -19.12 10.88 2.58
C THR A 61 -17.75 11.52 2.63
N GLU A 62 -17.06 11.47 3.78
CA GLU A 62 -15.78 12.13 4.02
C GLU A 62 -14.70 11.12 4.42
N ALA A 63 -13.45 11.38 4.04
CA ALA A 63 -12.33 10.53 4.41
C ALA A 63 -11.03 11.31 4.60
N VAL A 64 -10.18 10.80 5.49
CA VAL A 64 -8.74 11.07 5.51
C VAL A 64 -8.06 9.82 4.96
N ILE A 65 -7.18 9.98 3.97
CA ILE A 65 -6.50 8.86 3.33
C ILE A 65 -5.00 8.96 3.61
N THR A 66 -4.39 7.83 3.95
CA THR A 66 -2.95 7.76 4.20
C THR A 66 -2.19 7.33 2.97
N VAL A 67 -0.96 7.81 2.86
CA VAL A 67 -0.01 7.44 1.80
C VAL A 67 1.39 7.25 2.39
N PRO A 68 2.25 6.44 1.76
CA PRO A 68 3.64 6.34 2.15
C PRO A 68 4.32 7.71 2.19
N ALA A 69 5.25 7.90 3.11
CA ALA A 69 5.91 9.19 3.30
C ALA A 69 6.73 9.65 2.07
N TYR A 70 7.23 8.70 1.26
CA TYR A 70 7.98 8.97 0.04
C TYR A 70 7.11 9.30 -1.19
N PHE A 71 5.78 9.23 -1.11
CA PHE A 71 4.92 9.62 -2.24
C PHE A 71 5.16 11.08 -2.61
N ASN A 72 5.36 11.31 -3.91
CA ASN A 72 5.44 12.65 -4.47
C ASN A 72 4.04 13.28 -4.67
N ASP A 73 4.00 14.55 -5.03
CA ASP A 73 2.76 15.31 -5.20
C ASP A 73 1.81 14.69 -6.23
N SER A 74 2.35 14.14 -7.33
CA SER A 74 1.54 13.48 -8.36
C SER A 74 0.87 12.21 -7.82
N GLN A 75 1.57 11.42 -7.02
CA GLN A 75 1.03 10.22 -6.38
C GLN A 75 -0.01 10.57 -5.31
N ARG A 76 0.24 11.62 -4.52
CA ARG A 76 -0.74 12.14 -3.55
C ARG A 76 -2.00 12.65 -4.23
N GLN A 77 -1.85 13.38 -5.34
CA GLN A 77 -2.99 13.85 -6.13
C GLN A 77 -3.77 12.69 -6.73
N ALA A 78 -3.09 11.68 -7.28
CA ALA A 78 -3.73 10.47 -7.82
C ALA A 78 -4.53 9.71 -6.75
N THR A 79 -4.02 9.64 -5.52
CA THR A 79 -4.74 9.05 -4.38
C THR A 79 -5.98 9.88 -4.01
N LYS A 80 -5.85 11.20 -4.00
CA LYS A 80 -7.00 12.11 -3.76
C LYS A 80 -8.07 11.97 -4.84
N ASP A 81 -7.66 11.84 -6.10
CA ASP A 81 -8.58 11.65 -7.22
C ASP A 81 -9.27 10.27 -7.14
N ALA A 82 -8.56 9.23 -6.72
CA ALA A 82 -9.14 7.92 -6.46
C ALA A 82 -10.24 7.99 -5.39
N GLY A 83 -10.03 8.75 -4.32
CA GLY A 83 -11.05 9.01 -3.29
C GLY A 83 -12.30 9.67 -3.86
N LYS A 84 -12.13 10.68 -4.71
CA LYS A 84 -13.24 11.34 -5.40
C LYS A 84 -14.01 10.40 -6.33
N ILE A 85 -13.29 9.57 -7.11
CA ILE A 85 -13.89 8.54 -7.99
C ILE A 85 -14.70 7.55 -7.15
N ALA A 86 -14.24 7.21 -5.95
CA ALA A 86 -14.95 6.36 -4.99
C ALA A 86 -16.15 7.04 -4.32
N GLY A 87 -16.41 8.32 -4.60
CA GLY A 87 -17.51 9.08 -4.00
C GLY A 87 -17.23 9.61 -2.60
N LEU A 88 -15.94 9.88 -2.28
CA LEU A 88 -15.49 10.44 -1.01
C LEU A 88 -15.01 11.89 -1.17
N ASP A 89 -15.38 12.75 -0.24
CA ASP A 89 -14.73 14.04 -0.05
C ASP A 89 -13.46 13.85 0.78
N VAL A 90 -12.31 13.88 0.11
CA VAL A 90 -11.00 13.64 0.75
C VAL A 90 -10.55 14.91 1.47
N LYS A 91 -10.71 14.93 2.77
CA LYS A 91 -10.37 16.08 3.62
C LYS A 91 -8.86 16.30 3.71
N ARG A 92 -8.09 15.22 3.88
CA ARG A 92 -6.62 15.26 3.96
C ARG A 92 -6.01 14.01 3.36
N ILE A 93 -4.79 14.20 2.85
CA ILE A 93 -3.83 13.13 2.60
C ILE A 93 -2.74 13.29 3.66
N ILE A 94 -2.46 12.26 4.45
CA ILE A 94 -1.42 12.27 5.49
C ILE A 94 -0.44 11.12 5.29
N ASN A 95 0.75 11.25 5.86
CA ASN A 95 1.75 10.19 5.78
C ASN A 95 1.36 9.01 6.69
N GLU A 96 1.51 7.79 6.21
CA GLU A 96 1.23 6.55 6.96
C GLU A 96 1.96 6.51 8.30
N PRO A 97 3.28 6.80 8.39
CA PRO A 97 3.97 6.79 9.66
C PRO A 97 3.46 7.87 10.64
N THR A 98 3.00 9.01 10.14
CA THR A 98 2.35 10.03 10.97
C THR A 98 1.02 9.55 11.53
N ALA A 99 0.22 8.88 10.69
CA ALA A 99 -1.04 8.29 11.14
C ALA A 99 -0.83 7.19 12.18
N ALA A 100 0.20 6.35 12.02
CA ALA A 100 0.58 5.34 12.99
C ALA A 100 0.97 5.96 14.34
N ALA A 101 1.77 7.03 14.33
CA ALA A 101 2.15 7.77 15.53
C ALA A 101 0.93 8.36 16.25
N LEU A 102 0.00 8.97 15.51
CA LEU A 102 -1.26 9.50 16.04
C LEU A 102 -2.13 8.37 16.64
N ALA A 103 -2.31 7.27 15.93
CA ALA A 103 -3.10 6.13 16.40
C ALA A 103 -2.53 5.50 17.67
N TYR A 104 -1.21 5.54 17.85
CA TYR A 104 -0.54 5.09 19.06
C TYR A 104 -0.67 6.07 20.24
N GLY A 105 -1.22 7.25 20.01
CA GLY A 105 -1.45 8.28 21.03
C GLY A 105 -0.21 9.05 21.43
N LEU A 106 0.77 9.15 20.54
CA LEU A 106 2.04 9.84 20.82
C LEU A 106 1.87 11.35 20.94
N GLU A 107 0.80 11.91 20.38
CA GLU A 107 0.42 13.31 20.51
C GLU A 107 0.02 13.68 21.95
N LYS A 108 -0.34 12.70 22.78
CA LYS A 108 -0.73 12.92 24.19
C LYS A 108 0.44 12.99 25.15
N GLN A 109 1.63 12.68 24.68
CA GLN A 109 2.82 12.68 25.51
C GLN A 109 3.53 14.03 25.36
N GLN A 110 3.99 14.62 26.47
CA GLN A 110 4.65 15.91 26.50
C GLN A 110 6.14 15.85 26.03
N GLY A 111 6.60 16.94 25.44
CA GLY A 111 7.99 17.20 25.06
C GLY A 111 8.37 16.67 23.67
N ASP A 112 9.43 17.22 23.16
CA ASP A 112 10.00 16.86 21.87
C ASP A 112 10.58 15.45 21.88
N ARG A 113 10.39 14.71 20.77
CA ARG A 113 10.94 13.36 20.64
C ARG A 113 11.15 12.96 19.21
N LYS A 114 12.05 12.00 19.02
CA LYS A 114 12.23 11.30 17.76
C LYS A 114 11.83 9.85 17.92
N ILE A 115 11.05 9.36 17.01
CA ILE A 115 10.55 7.98 16.99
C ILE A 115 10.90 7.32 15.67
N ALA A 116 11.02 6.00 15.70
CA ALA A 116 11.06 5.17 14.50
C ALA A 116 9.72 4.47 14.33
N VAL A 117 9.13 4.55 13.16
CA VAL A 117 7.98 3.75 12.75
C VAL A 117 8.48 2.67 11.82
N TYR A 118 8.24 1.42 12.19
CA TYR A 118 8.59 0.22 11.43
C TYR A 118 7.29 -0.42 10.94
N ASP A 119 7.07 -0.36 9.64
CA ASP A 119 5.85 -0.85 8.99
C ASP A 119 6.21 -1.98 8.01
N LEU A 120 5.92 -3.22 8.39
CA LEU A 120 6.07 -4.39 7.55
C LEU A 120 4.68 -4.88 7.16
N GLY A 121 4.26 -4.50 5.95
CA GLY A 121 2.99 -4.90 5.36
C GLY A 121 3.02 -6.24 4.64
N GLY A 122 1.96 -6.52 3.87
CA GLY A 122 1.87 -7.74 3.06
C GLY A 122 2.83 -7.79 1.88
N GLY A 123 3.10 -6.64 1.27
CA GLY A 123 3.95 -6.53 0.06
C GLY A 123 5.03 -5.46 0.12
N THR A 124 5.02 -4.60 1.15
CA THR A 124 6.01 -3.52 1.32
C THR A 124 6.54 -3.48 2.74
N PHE A 125 7.76 -3.01 2.87
CA PHE A 125 8.40 -2.67 4.13
C PHE A 125 8.82 -1.21 4.12
N ASP A 126 8.39 -0.46 5.13
CA ASP A 126 8.73 0.95 5.30
C ASP A 126 9.27 1.22 6.72
N VAL A 127 10.32 2.01 6.80
CA VAL A 127 10.85 2.52 8.05
C VAL A 127 11.01 4.03 7.96
N SER A 128 10.46 4.75 8.92
CA SER A 128 10.48 6.22 8.94
C SER A 128 10.92 6.73 10.30
N ILE A 129 11.74 7.77 10.30
CA ILE A 129 12.08 8.54 11.50
C ILE A 129 11.23 9.80 11.50
N ILE A 130 10.49 10.00 12.58
CA ILE A 130 9.60 11.16 12.77
C ILE A 130 10.07 11.95 13.97
N GLU A 131 10.12 13.26 13.82
CA GLU A 131 10.21 14.20 14.93
C GLU A 131 8.80 14.66 15.32
N ILE A 132 8.53 14.64 16.61
CA ILE A 132 7.32 15.24 17.20
C ILE A 132 7.83 16.39 18.05
N ALA A 133 7.49 17.61 17.67
CA ALA A 133 7.87 18.82 18.38
C ALA A 133 6.62 19.50 18.96
N ASP A 134 6.76 20.06 20.16
CA ASP A 134 5.73 20.92 20.75
C ASP A 134 6.03 22.37 20.37
N VAL A 135 5.18 22.94 19.52
CA VAL A 135 5.28 24.33 19.06
C VAL A 135 4.01 25.05 19.49
N ASP A 136 4.16 26.00 20.41
CA ASP A 136 3.05 26.81 20.93
C ASP A 136 1.86 26.01 21.50
N GLY A 137 2.14 24.81 22.06
CA GLY A 137 1.15 23.91 22.62
C GLY A 137 0.43 23.02 21.60
N GLU A 138 0.88 23.03 20.35
CA GLU A 138 0.43 22.12 19.29
C GLU A 138 1.58 21.18 18.91
N HIS A 139 1.25 19.88 18.75
CA HIS A 139 2.22 18.91 18.30
C HIS A 139 2.37 18.94 16.78
N GLN A 140 3.58 19.20 16.31
CA GLN A 140 3.95 19.13 14.91
C GLN A 140 4.69 17.80 14.64
N PHE A 141 4.32 17.15 13.55
CA PHE A 141 4.92 15.90 13.10
C PHE A 141 5.71 16.13 11.82
N GLU A 142 7.01 15.89 11.87
CA GLU A 142 7.88 15.99 10.72
C GLU A 142 8.52 14.63 10.41
N VAL A 143 8.42 14.17 9.18
CA VAL A 143 9.14 12.97 8.71
C VAL A 143 10.55 13.39 8.32
N LEU A 144 11.54 13.05 9.16
CA LEU A 144 12.95 13.40 8.96
C LEU A 144 13.61 12.56 7.87
N SER A 145 13.27 11.26 7.84
CA SER A 145 13.78 10.34 6.83
C SER A 145 12.84 9.15 6.67
N THR A 146 12.85 8.57 5.49
CA THR A 146 12.13 7.33 5.19
C THR A 146 12.99 6.47 4.28
N ASN A 147 12.91 5.15 4.46
CA ASN A 147 13.52 4.13 3.62
C ASN A 147 12.66 2.86 3.69
N GLY A 148 12.96 1.88 2.84
CA GLY A 148 12.23 0.63 2.85
C GLY A 148 12.51 -0.21 1.62
N ASP A 149 11.68 -1.22 1.41
CA ASP A 149 11.68 -2.06 0.22
C ASP A 149 10.23 -2.27 -0.25
N THR A 150 9.90 -1.77 -1.42
CA THR A 150 8.57 -1.87 -2.02
C THR A 150 8.24 -3.27 -2.56
N PHE A 151 9.17 -4.21 -2.43
CA PHE A 151 9.04 -5.61 -2.85
C PHE A 151 9.36 -6.58 -1.70
N LEU A 152 9.20 -6.16 -0.46
CA LEU A 152 9.40 -6.99 0.73
C LEU A 152 8.18 -6.89 1.64
N GLY A 153 7.53 -8.00 1.89
CA GLY A 153 6.38 -8.07 2.78
C GLY A 153 6.02 -9.49 3.17
N GLY A 154 4.85 -9.65 3.79
CA GLY A 154 4.33 -10.95 4.25
C GLY A 154 4.28 -12.00 3.14
N GLU A 155 3.95 -11.60 1.91
CA GLU A 155 3.91 -12.49 0.75
C GLU A 155 5.27 -13.18 0.46
N ASP A 156 6.39 -12.52 0.75
CA ASP A 156 7.71 -13.11 0.56
C ASP A 156 8.00 -14.20 1.60
N PHE A 157 7.53 -13.99 2.83
CA PHE A 157 7.59 -15.01 3.88
C PHE A 157 6.70 -16.21 3.52
N ASP A 158 5.48 -15.96 3.07
CA ASP A 158 4.56 -17.01 2.63
C ASP A 158 5.16 -17.82 1.47
N ARG A 159 5.74 -17.15 0.49
CA ARG A 159 6.42 -17.81 -0.64
C ARG A 159 7.57 -18.69 -0.18
N ARG A 160 8.39 -18.24 0.77
CA ARG A 160 9.47 -19.03 1.37
C ARG A 160 8.94 -20.29 2.06
N LEU A 161 7.81 -20.17 2.76
CA LEU A 161 7.17 -21.30 3.41
C LEU A 161 6.60 -22.28 2.39
N ILE A 162 5.93 -21.79 1.35
CA ILE A 162 5.42 -22.61 0.25
C ILE A 162 6.54 -23.38 -0.43
N ASP A 163 7.66 -22.71 -0.74
CA ASP A 163 8.82 -23.36 -1.35
C ASP A 163 9.42 -24.45 -0.45
N TYR A 164 9.53 -24.17 0.83
CA TYR A 164 10.01 -25.14 1.81
C TYR A 164 9.11 -26.37 1.88
N LEU A 165 7.79 -26.19 1.97
CA LEU A 165 6.82 -27.29 2.01
C LEU A 165 6.85 -28.10 0.72
N ALA A 166 6.94 -27.46 -0.45
CA ALA A 166 7.04 -28.13 -1.73
C ALA A 166 8.34 -28.96 -1.87
N ASP A 167 9.45 -28.44 -1.34
CA ASP A 167 10.73 -29.15 -1.34
C ASP A 167 10.71 -30.36 -0.40
N GLU A 168 10.17 -30.24 0.80
CA GLU A 168 10.03 -31.36 1.74
C GLU A 168 9.11 -32.45 1.17
N PHE A 169 7.95 -32.05 0.62
CA PHE A 169 7.04 -32.99 -0.04
C PHE A 169 7.72 -33.72 -1.21
N LYS A 170 8.52 -33.01 -2.01
CA LYS A 170 9.27 -33.61 -3.12
C LYS A 170 10.31 -34.62 -2.63
N LYS A 171 10.98 -34.35 -1.52
CA LYS A 171 11.96 -35.30 -0.91
C LYS A 171 11.27 -36.59 -0.49
N ASP A 172 10.12 -36.48 0.16
CA ASP A 172 9.40 -37.62 0.72
C ASP A 172 8.65 -38.44 -0.34
N ASN A 173 8.11 -37.78 -1.36
CA ASN A 173 7.19 -38.39 -2.33
C ASN A 173 7.76 -38.47 -3.77
N GLY A 174 8.91 -37.87 -4.05
CA GLY A 174 9.52 -37.83 -5.38
C GLY A 174 8.74 -36.98 -6.40
N MET A 175 7.76 -36.20 -5.97
CA MET A 175 6.85 -35.43 -6.81
C MET A 175 6.97 -33.94 -6.53
N ASP A 176 7.15 -33.11 -7.55
CA ASP A 176 7.18 -31.67 -7.44
C ASP A 176 5.78 -31.07 -7.62
N LEU A 177 5.27 -30.44 -6.58
CA LEU A 177 3.93 -29.83 -6.59
C LEU A 177 3.87 -28.50 -7.35
N ARG A 178 5.00 -27.87 -7.65
CA ARG A 178 5.04 -26.55 -8.30
C ARG A 178 4.47 -26.54 -9.72
N GLY A 179 4.36 -27.71 -10.35
CA GLY A 179 3.69 -27.87 -11.65
C GLY A 179 2.18 -27.99 -11.60
N ASP A 180 1.57 -28.07 -10.41
CA ASP A 180 0.12 -28.18 -10.22
C ASP A 180 -0.45 -26.89 -9.58
N PRO A 181 -1.16 -26.05 -10.36
CA PRO A 181 -1.75 -24.81 -9.84
C PRO A 181 -2.72 -25.01 -8.67
N LEU A 182 -3.44 -26.14 -8.65
CA LEU A 182 -4.40 -26.44 -7.56
C LEU A 182 -3.68 -26.81 -6.27
N ALA A 183 -2.57 -27.54 -6.35
CA ALA A 183 -1.73 -27.85 -5.21
C ALA A 183 -1.07 -26.60 -4.64
N MET A 184 -0.58 -25.70 -5.52
CA MET A 184 0.08 -24.44 -5.11
C MET A 184 -0.88 -23.40 -4.54
N GLN A 185 -2.17 -23.51 -4.80
CA GLN A 185 -3.19 -22.60 -4.27
C GLN A 185 -3.67 -23.00 -2.86
N ARG A 186 -3.43 -24.20 -2.41
CA ARG A 186 -3.83 -24.72 -1.08
C ARG A 186 -2.75 -24.51 -0.03
#